data_93e3c596ac95ce59f387bdc3033b6a1c
#
_entry.id   93e3c596ac95ce59f387bdc3033b6a1c
#
_cell.length_a   1.000
_cell.length_b   1.000
_cell.length_c   1.000
_cell.angle_alpha   90.00
_cell.angle_beta   90.00
_cell.angle_gamma   90.00
#
_symmetry.space_group_name_H-M   'P 1'
#
loop_
_entity.id
_entity.type
_entity.pdbx_description
1 polymer ?
#
loop_
_entity_poly.entity_id
_entity_poly.type
_entity_poly.pdbx_seq_one_letter_code
_entity_poly.pdbx_strand_id
1 'polypeptide(L)'
;MATYLSFDIGGTDIKFGVLNEHGHILEQGKVQTEPSGEQIIQTIVDIKEQWSTRYTFDGAAFSLPGFVDVNTGYLKTGGAIDDFYGFQFKEVMIEKLSLPVELENDVNCVALAEKWLGKAQSVDNFICITIGTGIGGAIYINNQMVRGHGFMAGEFGYMFTKNIFDTEDKATATMSFTASVREGLRRRYSK
;
A
#
# COMPACT_ATOMS: atom_id res chain seq x y z
N MET A 1 18.09 15.31 -12.77
CA MET A 1 16.82 15.23 -12.03
C MET A 1 16.43 13.78 -12.01
N ALA A 2 16.44 13.18 -10.85
CA ALA A 2 16.10 11.76 -10.72
C ALA A 2 14.60 11.53 -11.00
N THR A 3 14.29 10.42 -11.65
CA THR A 3 12.95 10.07 -12.09
C THR A 3 12.61 8.66 -11.65
N TYR A 4 11.48 8.50 -11.00
CA TYR A 4 11.05 7.25 -10.39
C TYR A 4 9.72 6.79 -10.98
N LEU A 5 9.61 5.49 -11.21
CA LEU A 5 8.37 4.83 -11.57
C LEU A 5 7.68 4.33 -10.30
N SER A 6 6.45 4.76 -10.03
CA SER A 6 5.72 4.36 -8.84
C SER A 6 4.44 3.61 -9.17
N PHE A 7 4.10 2.64 -8.32
CA PHE A 7 2.90 1.83 -8.41
C PHE A 7 2.17 1.79 -7.07
N ASP A 8 0.86 1.96 -7.11
CA ASP A 8 -0.06 1.70 -6.00
C ASP A 8 -0.95 0.52 -6.42
N ILE A 9 -0.64 -0.66 -5.87
CA ILE A 9 -1.27 -1.92 -6.27
C ILE A 9 -2.42 -2.21 -5.31
N GLY A 10 -3.63 -1.95 -5.76
CA GLY A 10 -4.85 -2.29 -5.02
C GLY A 10 -5.53 -3.54 -5.57
N GLY A 11 -6.49 -4.08 -4.84
CA GLY A 11 -7.27 -5.26 -5.28
C GLY A 11 -8.23 -5.01 -6.44
N THR A 12 -8.46 -3.74 -6.83
CA THR A 12 -9.35 -3.37 -7.94
C THR A 12 -8.60 -2.70 -9.08
N ASP A 13 -7.72 -1.78 -8.76
CA ASP A 13 -6.96 -0.99 -9.72
C ASP A 13 -5.48 -0.95 -9.31
N ILE A 14 -4.61 -0.93 -10.31
CA ILE A 14 -3.21 -0.55 -10.20
C ILE A 14 -3.10 0.88 -10.71
N LYS A 15 -2.74 1.81 -9.83
CA LYS A 15 -2.38 3.17 -10.22
C LYS A 15 -0.87 3.27 -10.37
N PHE A 16 -0.40 4.05 -11.31
CA PHE A 16 1.01 4.20 -11.55
C PHE A 16 1.34 5.61 -12.01
N GLY A 17 2.59 6.01 -11.80
CA GLY A 17 3.02 7.35 -12.15
C GLY A 17 4.53 7.48 -12.28
N VAL A 18 4.95 8.51 -12.98
CA VAL A 18 6.33 8.97 -13.05
C VAL A 18 6.45 10.19 -12.14
N LEU A 19 7.37 10.11 -11.18
CA LEU A 19 7.63 11.20 -10.23
C LEU A 19 9.08 11.64 -10.33
N ASN A 20 9.32 12.92 -10.08
CA ASN A 20 10.67 13.41 -9.87
C ASN A 20 11.09 13.30 -8.39
N GLU A 21 12.35 13.61 -8.09
CA GLU A 21 12.94 13.59 -6.74
C GLU A 21 12.25 14.51 -5.73
N HIS A 22 11.41 15.45 -6.18
CA HIS A 22 10.64 16.35 -5.34
C HIS A 22 9.20 15.89 -5.14
N GLY A 23 8.82 14.70 -5.67
CA GLY A 23 7.48 14.15 -5.57
C GLY A 23 6.46 14.78 -6.54
N HIS A 24 6.90 15.57 -7.52
CA HIS A 24 6.00 16.06 -8.55
C HIS A 24 5.67 14.93 -9.53
N ILE A 25 4.40 14.72 -9.74
CA ILE A 25 3.89 13.75 -10.72
C ILE A 25 4.04 14.35 -12.11
N LEU A 26 4.86 13.70 -12.94
CA LEU A 26 5.10 14.10 -14.33
C LEU A 26 4.06 13.47 -15.26
N GLU A 27 3.69 12.22 -15.01
CA GLU A 27 2.67 11.48 -15.73
C GLU A 27 2.05 10.42 -14.80
N GLN A 28 0.78 10.07 -15.04
CA GLN A 28 0.10 9.04 -14.26
C GLN A 28 -0.88 8.25 -15.13
N GLY A 29 -1.17 7.04 -14.70
CA GLY A 29 -2.12 6.15 -15.33
C GLY A 29 -2.79 5.21 -14.33
N LYS A 30 -3.74 4.46 -14.83
CA LYS A 30 -4.47 3.46 -14.07
C LYS A 30 -4.90 2.33 -14.98
N VAL A 31 -4.79 1.09 -14.49
CA VAL A 31 -5.33 -0.11 -15.12
C VAL A 31 -6.08 -0.94 -14.07
N GLN A 32 -6.96 -1.82 -14.52
CA GLN A 32 -7.61 -2.77 -13.63
C GLN A 32 -6.58 -3.78 -13.13
N THR A 33 -6.71 -4.19 -11.86
CA THR A 33 -5.86 -5.24 -11.29
C THR A 33 -6.21 -6.58 -11.92
N GLU A 34 -5.22 -7.25 -12.43
CA GLU A 34 -5.35 -8.59 -13.02
C GLU A 34 -5.61 -9.64 -11.92
N PRO A 35 -6.27 -10.77 -12.28
CA PRO A 35 -6.69 -11.76 -11.30
C PRO A 35 -5.56 -12.59 -10.68
N SER A 36 -4.36 -12.63 -11.30
CA SER A 36 -3.22 -13.39 -10.78
C SER A 36 -1.99 -12.52 -10.55
N GLY A 37 -1.17 -12.90 -9.59
CA GLY A 37 0.10 -12.23 -9.27
C GLY A 37 1.06 -12.18 -10.47
N GLU A 38 1.10 -13.24 -11.27
CA GLU A 38 1.92 -13.30 -12.48
C GLU A 38 1.48 -12.24 -13.52
N GLN A 39 0.17 -12.12 -13.75
CA GLN A 39 -0.38 -11.12 -14.67
C GLN A 39 -0.17 -9.70 -14.16
N ILE A 40 -0.28 -9.47 -12.84
CA ILE A 40 0.05 -8.19 -12.22
C ILE A 40 1.51 -7.82 -12.47
N ILE A 41 2.44 -8.75 -12.25
CA ILE A 41 3.87 -8.55 -12.51
C ILE A 41 4.11 -8.24 -14.00
N GLN A 42 3.47 -8.97 -14.91
CA GLN A 42 3.60 -8.71 -16.35
C GLN A 42 3.08 -7.31 -16.72
N THR A 43 1.93 -6.92 -16.19
CA THR A 43 1.37 -5.56 -16.38
C THR A 43 2.35 -4.47 -15.93
N ILE A 44 3.02 -4.66 -14.79
CA ILE A 44 4.04 -3.71 -14.30
C ILE A 44 5.23 -3.61 -15.27
N VAL A 45 5.69 -4.75 -15.79
CA VAL A 45 6.80 -4.81 -16.78
C VAL A 45 6.39 -4.08 -18.06
N ASP A 46 5.20 -4.36 -18.59
CA ASP A 46 4.68 -3.74 -19.82
C ASP A 46 4.57 -2.22 -19.67
N ILE A 47 4.09 -1.72 -18.53
CA ILE A 47 4.01 -0.29 -18.23
C ILE A 47 5.41 0.33 -18.21
N LYS A 48 6.38 -0.32 -17.54
CA LYS A 48 7.77 0.16 -17.51
C LYS A 48 8.38 0.21 -18.90
N GLU A 49 8.19 -0.82 -19.72
CA GLU A 49 8.70 -0.86 -21.08
C GLU A 49 8.09 0.25 -21.94
N GLN A 50 6.77 0.40 -21.91
CA GLN A 50 6.05 1.45 -22.63
C GLN A 50 6.58 2.84 -22.26
N TRP A 51 6.79 3.12 -20.98
CA TRP A 51 7.20 4.44 -20.52
C TRP A 51 8.72 4.67 -20.65
N SER A 52 9.53 3.63 -20.72
CA SER A 52 10.96 3.72 -20.99
C SER A 52 11.26 4.31 -22.38
N THR A 53 10.30 4.39 -23.26
CA THR A 53 10.43 5.12 -24.54
C THR A 53 10.53 6.63 -24.37
N ARG A 54 10.07 7.16 -23.22
CA ARG A 54 10.00 8.61 -22.95
C ARG A 54 10.74 9.02 -21.68
N TYR A 55 10.98 8.10 -20.75
CA TYR A 55 11.61 8.35 -19.47
C TYR A 55 12.76 7.38 -19.22
N THR A 56 13.78 7.87 -18.52
CA THR A 56 14.81 7.02 -17.91
C THR A 56 14.53 6.98 -16.42
N PHE A 57 14.47 5.78 -15.85
CA PHE A 57 14.13 5.60 -14.43
C PHE A 57 15.37 5.30 -13.60
N ASP A 58 15.51 5.99 -12.47
CA ASP A 58 16.53 5.77 -11.45
C ASP A 58 16.12 4.71 -10.43
N GLY A 59 14.84 4.35 -10.38
CA GLY A 59 14.29 3.32 -9.51
C GLY A 59 12.78 3.18 -9.65
N ALA A 60 12.25 2.16 -8.98
CA ALA A 60 10.81 1.91 -8.89
C ALA A 60 10.37 1.79 -7.43
N ALA A 61 9.19 2.34 -7.11
CA ALA A 61 8.59 2.33 -5.79
C ALA A 61 7.19 1.70 -5.83
N PHE A 62 6.89 0.85 -4.84
CA PHE A 62 5.63 0.11 -4.77
C PHE A 62 4.90 0.33 -3.45
N SER A 63 3.65 0.73 -3.54
CA SER A 63 2.65 0.69 -2.48
C SER A 63 1.88 -0.62 -2.63
N LEU A 64 1.85 -1.43 -1.58
CA LEU A 64 1.31 -2.80 -1.61
C LEU A 64 0.35 -3.03 -0.44
N PRO A 65 -0.74 -3.77 -0.64
CA PRO A 65 -1.60 -4.17 0.46
C PRO A 65 -0.95 -5.28 1.29
N GLY A 66 -1.36 -5.41 2.55
CA GLY A 66 -0.90 -6.48 3.45
C GLY A 66 0.36 -6.14 4.23
N PHE A 67 1.02 -7.17 4.79
CA PHE A 67 2.17 -7.00 5.67
C PHE A 67 3.47 -7.12 4.89
N VAL A 68 4.17 -6.02 4.80
CA VAL A 68 5.36 -5.84 3.98
C VAL A 68 6.61 -5.77 4.86
N ASP A 69 7.52 -6.72 4.70
CA ASP A 69 8.86 -6.61 5.26
C ASP A 69 9.71 -5.73 4.34
N VAL A 70 9.80 -4.46 4.68
CA VAL A 70 10.52 -3.47 3.85
C VAL A 70 12.02 -3.72 3.75
N ASN A 71 12.60 -4.48 4.69
CA ASN A 71 14.05 -4.76 4.70
C ASN A 71 14.41 -5.80 3.65
N THR A 72 13.57 -6.83 3.49
CA THR A 72 13.80 -7.94 2.57
C THR A 72 12.94 -7.87 1.31
N GLY A 73 11.85 -7.09 1.37
CA GLY A 73 10.85 -7.04 0.30
C GLY A 73 9.93 -8.25 0.23
N TYR A 74 9.90 -9.03 1.33
CA TYR A 74 9.02 -10.18 1.45
C TYR A 74 7.62 -9.75 1.88
N LEU A 75 6.62 -10.23 1.15
CA LEU A 75 5.22 -10.00 1.48
C LEU A 75 4.73 -11.14 2.37
N LYS A 76 4.51 -10.86 3.66
CA LYS A 76 3.96 -11.86 4.62
C LYS A 76 2.53 -12.21 4.29
N THR A 77 1.76 -11.22 3.82
CA THR A 77 0.42 -11.38 3.26
C THR A 77 0.27 -10.48 2.04
N GLY A 78 -0.51 -10.90 1.07
CA GLY A 78 -0.80 -10.13 -0.14
C GLY A 78 -2.01 -9.19 -0.01
N GLY A 79 -2.62 -9.09 1.18
CA GLY A 79 -3.84 -8.32 1.34
C GLY A 79 -4.97 -8.83 0.46
N ALA A 80 -5.34 -8.05 -0.55
CA ALA A 80 -6.38 -8.41 -1.52
C ALA A 80 -5.87 -9.30 -2.69
N ILE A 81 -4.58 -9.65 -2.72
CA ILE A 81 -3.94 -10.41 -3.79
C ILE A 81 -3.35 -11.69 -3.19
N ASP A 82 -4.10 -12.78 -3.27
CA ASP A 82 -3.75 -14.04 -2.63
C ASP A 82 -2.39 -14.61 -3.10
N ASP A 83 -2.05 -14.46 -4.37
CA ASP A 83 -0.78 -14.94 -4.95
C ASP A 83 0.45 -14.23 -4.37
N PHE A 84 0.28 -13.10 -3.71
CA PHE A 84 1.35 -12.39 -3.03
C PHE A 84 1.55 -12.81 -1.57
N TYR A 85 0.83 -13.80 -1.09
CA TYR A 85 1.11 -14.39 0.22
C TYR A 85 2.42 -15.17 0.21
N GLY A 86 3.35 -14.78 1.07
CA GLY A 86 4.65 -15.45 1.16
C GLY A 86 5.57 -15.21 -0.04
N PHE A 87 5.48 -14.05 -0.71
CA PHE A 87 6.14 -13.78 -1.98
C PHE A 87 7.32 -12.82 -1.83
N GLN A 88 8.44 -13.11 -2.52
CA GLN A 88 9.67 -12.28 -2.56
C GLN A 88 9.54 -11.19 -3.64
N PHE A 89 8.65 -10.22 -3.39
CA PHE A 89 8.27 -9.22 -4.38
C PHE A 89 9.46 -8.35 -4.83
N LYS A 90 10.28 -7.87 -3.89
CA LYS A 90 11.41 -6.97 -4.20
C LYS A 90 12.41 -7.62 -5.14
N GLU A 91 12.81 -8.85 -4.84
CA GLU A 91 13.77 -9.59 -5.64
C GLU A 91 13.29 -9.82 -7.07
N VAL A 92 12.04 -10.28 -7.20
CA VAL A 92 11.41 -10.50 -8.50
C VAL A 92 11.31 -9.20 -9.30
N MET A 93 10.93 -8.10 -8.67
CA MET A 93 10.79 -6.82 -9.37
C MET A 93 12.14 -6.20 -9.75
N ILE A 94 13.19 -6.35 -8.93
CA ILE A 94 14.55 -5.93 -9.30
C ILE A 94 15.00 -6.68 -10.56
N GLU A 95 14.81 -7.99 -10.61
CA GLU A 95 15.15 -8.81 -11.78
C GLU A 95 14.38 -8.39 -13.02
N LYS A 96 13.05 -8.28 -12.91
CA LYS A 96 12.17 -7.98 -14.05
C LYS A 96 12.33 -6.55 -14.59
N LEU A 97 12.50 -5.57 -13.71
CA LEU A 97 12.60 -4.17 -14.12
C LEU A 97 14.04 -3.73 -14.41
N SER A 98 15.05 -4.47 -13.90
CA SER A 98 16.45 -4.06 -13.91
C SER A 98 16.67 -2.67 -13.31
N LEU A 99 15.95 -2.36 -12.21
CA LEU A 99 15.97 -1.10 -11.48
C LEU A 99 16.12 -1.38 -9.98
N PRO A 100 16.68 -0.44 -9.20
CA PRO A 100 16.50 -0.43 -7.76
C PRO A 100 15.00 -0.37 -7.41
N VAL A 101 14.58 -1.19 -6.46
CA VAL A 101 13.16 -1.29 -6.05
C VAL A 101 13.03 -1.04 -4.56
N GLU A 102 12.08 -0.18 -4.19
CA GLU A 102 11.62 0.00 -2.81
C GLU A 102 10.12 -0.24 -2.72
N LEU A 103 9.69 -0.74 -1.57
CA LEU A 103 8.27 -1.04 -1.34
C LEU A 103 7.86 -0.79 0.10
N GLU A 104 6.59 -0.48 0.28
CA GLU A 104 6.00 -0.22 1.59
C GLU A 104 4.52 -0.62 1.58
N ASN A 105 3.94 -0.84 2.76
CA ASN A 105 2.50 -1.00 2.91
C ASN A 105 1.75 0.27 2.44
N ASP A 106 0.57 0.10 1.87
CA ASP A 106 -0.26 1.15 1.28
C ASP A 106 -0.58 2.30 2.26
N VAL A 107 -0.96 1.99 3.51
CA VAL A 107 -1.25 3.02 4.51
C VAL A 107 0.01 3.69 5.03
N ASN A 108 1.10 2.96 5.16
CA ASN A 108 2.40 3.53 5.48
C ASN A 108 2.88 4.49 4.38
N CYS A 109 2.63 4.19 3.09
CA CYS A 109 2.89 5.11 1.99
C CYS A 109 2.12 6.42 2.13
N VAL A 110 0.84 6.37 2.55
CA VAL A 110 0.06 7.59 2.84
C VAL A 110 0.71 8.41 3.95
N ALA A 111 1.11 7.77 5.05
CA ALA A 111 1.76 8.47 6.16
C ALA A 111 3.14 9.05 5.77
N LEU A 112 3.92 8.34 4.95
CA LEU A 112 5.16 8.86 4.37
C LEU A 112 4.91 10.09 3.51
N ALA A 113 3.89 10.06 2.65
CA ALA A 113 3.53 11.18 1.80
C ALA A 113 3.07 12.40 2.62
N GLU A 114 2.26 12.19 3.67
CA GLU A 114 1.83 13.25 4.59
C GLU A 114 3.02 13.87 5.35
N LYS A 115 4.00 13.04 5.74
CA LYS A 115 5.22 13.52 6.38
C LYS A 115 6.13 14.26 5.42
N TRP A 116 6.24 13.81 4.17
CA TRP A 116 7.13 14.42 3.17
C TRP A 116 6.56 15.70 2.57
N LEU A 117 5.34 15.67 2.07
CA LEU A 117 4.72 16.76 1.28
C LEU A 117 3.38 17.25 1.83
N GLY A 118 2.80 16.52 2.80
CA GLY A 118 1.46 16.78 3.31
C GLY A 118 1.42 17.64 4.56
N LYS A 119 0.47 17.37 5.43
CA LYS A 119 0.17 18.16 6.64
C LYS A 119 1.03 17.80 7.84
N ALA A 120 1.75 16.66 7.80
CA ALA A 120 2.56 16.18 8.91
C ALA A 120 4.05 16.60 8.81
N GLN A 121 4.44 17.48 7.87
CA GLN A 121 5.85 17.87 7.66
C GLN A 121 6.55 18.36 8.93
N SER A 122 5.88 19.16 9.75
CA SER A 122 6.40 19.71 10.99
C SER A 122 5.99 18.95 12.26
N VAL A 123 5.42 17.74 12.11
CA VAL A 123 4.89 16.96 13.24
C VAL A 123 5.73 15.69 13.42
N ASP A 124 6.35 15.53 14.58
CA ASP A 124 7.24 14.38 14.86
C ASP A 124 6.48 13.14 15.35
N ASN A 125 5.29 13.33 15.91
CA ASN A 125 4.46 12.26 16.43
C ASN A 125 3.04 12.39 15.90
N PHE A 126 2.58 11.42 15.13
CA PHE A 126 1.21 11.39 14.59
C PHE A 126 0.76 9.98 14.27
N ILE A 127 -0.54 9.84 14.12
CA ILE A 127 -1.20 8.65 13.59
C ILE A 127 -1.88 9.05 12.29
N CYS A 128 -1.69 8.24 11.26
CA CYS A 128 -2.44 8.32 10.02
C CYS A 128 -3.51 7.22 10.03
N ILE A 129 -4.75 7.56 9.70
CA ILE A 129 -5.86 6.59 9.58
C ILE A 129 -6.46 6.74 8.19
N THR A 130 -6.55 5.65 7.47
CA THR A 130 -7.25 5.59 6.17
C THR A 130 -8.59 4.88 6.33
N ILE A 131 -9.63 5.46 5.74
CA ILE A 131 -11.00 4.94 5.76
C ILE A 131 -11.42 4.65 4.32
N GLY A 132 -11.43 3.38 3.95
CA GLY A 132 -11.74 2.93 2.61
C GLY A 132 -12.50 1.62 2.61
N THR A 133 -12.07 0.64 1.83
CA THR A 133 -12.57 -0.74 1.84
C THR A 133 -12.45 -1.35 3.24
N GLY A 134 -11.33 -1.10 3.91
CA GLY A 134 -11.07 -1.38 5.33
C GLY A 134 -10.72 -0.10 6.09
N ILE A 135 -10.25 -0.27 7.31
CA ILE A 135 -9.58 0.75 8.11
C ILE A 135 -8.11 0.37 8.18
N GLY A 136 -7.26 1.24 7.72
CA GLY A 136 -5.83 1.10 7.87
C GLY A 136 -5.26 2.17 8.80
N GLY A 137 -4.02 1.97 9.26
CA GLY A 137 -3.35 2.95 10.09
C GLY A 137 -1.84 2.85 9.99
N ALA A 138 -1.18 3.97 10.26
CA ALA A 138 0.26 4.08 10.38
C ALA A 138 0.62 4.97 11.57
N ILE A 139 1.78 4.72 12.16
CA ILE A 139 2.22 5.39 13.37
C ILE A 139 3.59 6.02 13.13
N TYR A 140 3.73 7.30 13.44
CA TYR A 140 5.00 8.03 13.51
C TYR A 140 5.29 8.42 14.95
N ILE A 141 6.49 8.12 15.42
CA ILE A 141 6.99 8.53 16.75
C ILE A 141 8.44 8.99 16.59
N ASN A 142 8.77 10.14 17.19
CA ASN A 142 10.10 10.74 17.10
C ASN A 142 10.61 10.86 15.67
N ASN A 143 9.73 11.32 14.78
CA ASN A 143 10.02 11.52 13.35
C ASN A 143 10.38 10.23 12.60
N GLN A 144 9.98 9.08 13.11
CA GLN A 144 10.24 7.78 12.51
C GLN A 144 8.95 6.96 12.35
N MET A 145 8.83 6.26 11.22
CA MET A 145 7.75 5.29 10.99
C MET A 145 7.92 4.10 11.92
N VAL A 146 6.89 3.79 12.69
CA VAL A 146 6.85 2.61 13.56
C VAL A 146 6.21 1.46 12.80
N ARG A 147 7.01 0.50 12.37
CA ARG A 147 6.53 -0.70 11.65
C ARG A 147 6.27 -1.89 12.57
N GLY A 148 6.85 -1.86 13.80
CA GLY A 148 6.79 -2.99 14.74
C GLY A 148 7.67 -4.16 14.31
N HIS A 149 7.84 -5.14 15.19
CA HIS A 149 8.66 -6.33 14.92
C HIS A 149 8.14 -7.17 13.74
N GLY A 150 6.81 -7.25 13.59
CA GLY A 150 6.16 -8.04 12.56
C GLY A 150 5.70 -7.25 11.33
N PHE A 151 6.03 -5.97 11.22
CA PHE A 151 5.52 -5.05 10.20
C PHE A 151 4.00 -4.88 10.25
N MET A 152 3.42 -4.95 11.47
CA MET A 152 1.98 -4.89 11.72
C MET A 152 1.58 -3.72 12.63
N ALA A 153 2.50 -2.81 12.93
CA ALA A 153 2.16 -1.64 13.73
C ALA A 153 1.19 -0.73 12.95
N GLY A 154 0.18 -0.21 13.66
CA GLY A 154 -0.82 0.65 13.02
C GLY A 154 -2.02 -0.09 12.43
N GLU A 155 -2.09 -1.40 12.52
CA GLU A 155 -3.19 -2.21 12.01
C GLU A 155 -4.49 -2.04 12.84
N PHE A 156 -4.96 -0.79 12.98
CA PHE A 156 -6.14 -0.44 13.77
C PHE A 156 -7.43 -1.11 13.26
N GLY A 157 -7.47 -1.44 11.97
CA GLY A 157 -8.61 -2.13 11.38
C GLY A 157 -8.95 -3.46 12.04
N TYR A 158 -7.97 -4.13 12.62
CA TYR A 158 -8.15 -5.40 13.34
C TYR A 158 -8.58 -5.23 14.81
N MET A 159 -8.63 -4.01 15.34
CA MET A 159 -9.12 -3.76 16.70
C MET A 159 -10.61 -4.14 16.80
N PHE A 160 -10.94 -4.86 17.87
CA PHE A 160 -12.34 -5.21 18.14
C PHE A 160 -13.11 -3.99 18.65
N THR A 161 -14.23 -3.70 18.03
CA THR A 161 -15.18 -2.62 18.40
C THR A 161 -16.46 -3.16 19.00
N LYS A 162 -16.63 -4.49 19.00
CA LYS A 162 -17.72 -5.23 19.62
C LYS A 162 -17.16 -6.41 20.40
N ASN A 163 -18.00 -6.97 21.28
CA ASN A 163 -17.65 -8.18 22.01
C ASN A 163 -17.48 -9.35 21.04
N ILE A 164 -16.30 -9.96 21.07
CA ILE A 164 -15.93 -11.10 20.19
C ILE A 164 -16.70 -12.39 20.51
N PHE A 165 -17.33 -12.45 21.69
CA PHE A 165 -18.11 -13.63 22.09
C PHE A 165 -19.56 -13.56 21.61
N ASP A 166 -20.01 -12.39 21.09
CA ASP A 166 -21.37 -12.20 20.60
C ASP A 166 -21.51 -12.51 19.09
N THR A 167 -20.45 -13.02 18.45
CA THR A 167 -20.45 -13.32 17.01
C THR A 167 -19.66 -14.59 16.71
N GLU A 168 -20.18 -15.42 15.80
CA GLU A 168 -19.47 -16.59 15.28
C GLU A 168 -18.28 -16.19 14.39
N ASP A 169 -18.48 -15.18 13.54
CA ASP A 169 -17.44 -14.59 12.71
C ASP A 169 -16.81 -13.36 13.40
N LYS A 170 -15.64 -13.58 14.01
CA LYS A 170 -14.90 -12.54 14.74
C LYS A 170 -14.50 -11.35 13.87
N ALA A 171 -14.35 -11.54 12.55
CA ALA A 171 -14.07 -10.44 11.63
C ALA A 171 -15.16 -9.36 11.68
N THR A 172 -16.42 -9.74 11.94
CA THR A 172 -17.56 -8.81 12.04
C THR A 172 -17.52 -7.90 13.27
N ALA A 173 -16.68 -8.23 14.25
CA ALA A 173 -16.48 -7.42 15.45
C ALA A 173 -15.36 -6.39 15.30
N THR A 174 -14.58 -6.42 14.20
CA THR A 174 -13.44 -5.53 13.98
C THR A 174 -13.84 -4.11 13.56
N MET A 175 -12.93 -3.16 13.74
CA MET A 175 -13.11 -1.77 13.32
C MET A 175 -13.29 -1.69 11.79
N SER A 176 -12.53 -2.43 11.01
CA SER A 176 -12.68 -2.45 9.55
C SER A 176 -14.08 -2.87 9.13
N PHE A 177 -14.66 -3.87 9.75
CA PHE A 177 -16.03 -4.29 9.43
C PHE A 177 -17.09 -3.27 9.87
N THR A 178 -16.90 -2.64 11.03
CA THR A 178 -17.94 -1.78 11.64
C THR A 178 -17.88 -0.32 11.18
N ALA A 179 -16.73 0.17 10.72
CA ALA A 179 -16.50 1.58 10.43
C ALA A 179 -15.98 1.88 9.02
N SER A 180 -15.59 0.86 8.21
CA SER A 180 -15.16 1.08 6.84
C SER A 180 -16.29 1.60 5.93
N VAL A 181 -15.93 2.20 4.82
CA VAL A 181 -16.89 2.67 3.80
C VAL A 181 -17.69 1.49 3.23
N ARG A 182 -17.00 0.38 2.93
CA ARG A 182 -17.61 -0.79 2.28
C ARG A 182 -18.63 -1.48 3.18
N GLU A 183 -18.26 -1.81 4.41
CA GLU A 183 -19.08 -2.63 5.28
C GLU A 183 -19.82 -1.81 6.34
N GLY A 184 -19.15 -0.87 6.99
CA GLY A 184 -19.71 -0.11 8.10
C GLY A 184 -20.66 0.99 7.64
N LEU A 185 -20.22 1.90 6.79
CA LEU A 185 -21.04 3.04 6.38
C LEU A 185 -22.17 2.62 5.43
N ARG A 186 -21.91 1.80 4.42
CA ARG A 186 -22.97 1.34 3.50
C ARG A 186 -24.12 0.67 4.25
N ARG A 187 -23.85 -0.24 5.19
CA ARG A 187 -24.89 -0.92 5.97
C ARG A 187 -25.75 0.02 6.82
N ARG A 188 -25.19 1.14 7.29
CA ARG A 188 -25.94 2.11 8.10
C ARG A 188 -26.85 3.02 7.27
N TYR A 189 -26.47 3.30 6.02
CA TYR A 189 -27.15 4.26 5.17
C TYR A 189 -27.87 3.65 3.96
N SER A 190 -27.87 2.31 3.82
CA SER A 190 -28.62 1.58 2.78
C SER A 190 -30.05 1.19 3.22
N LYS A 191 -30.63 1.92 4.20
CA LYS A 191 -32.02 1.71 4.65
C LYS A 191 -32.94 2.74 4.02
#